data_1161a47a974adc195156b63e2653a86b
#
_entry.id   1161a47a974adc195156b63e2653a86b
#
_cell.length_a   1.000
_cell.length_b   1.000
_cell.length_c   1.000
_cell.angle_alpha   90.00
_cell.angle_beta   90.00
_cell.angle_gamma   90.00
#
_symmetry.space_group_name_H-M   'P 1'
#
loop_
_entity.id
_entity.type
_entity.pdbx_description
1 polymer ?
#
loop_
_entity_poly.entity_id
_entity_poly.type
_entity_poly.pdbx_seq_one_letter_code
_entity_poly.pdbx_strand_id
1 'polypeptide(L)'
;DFSTPSWNTPAQTWSICSNSNISASGQKGTGNPDYDPAQAGLKSPGTTGLFTAARDLDHSNVEVRNGIKTWMLWLKNEIGFDGWRYDFVHGFDGKYIKEYNDATSPYFSVGELLEGDRNRIVKWLDYTKAGTNTASSTAFDFGTKSALQNAFNDNNLSYLKDGSGKASGLIGVWPDKAVTMLDNHDTGPVPYGQDLWIFPGSKVLNGYAYILTHPGTPMVWWPHYFDWGIRTEIDKMIKLRKDNLLSSTSTLNIVAATNNLYAAIIDDKVAMKLGSDNWSPSGTGWTLKISGNNFAIWDKLGAVDVPSLTVSQVGGFFTTGTTVSTTLTANNSTSTIYYTLDGTTPTIASPSAVGSVTLSINATKTLNAFVRNTAGVNSTIRTETYTFGTLPTFTVYFKKPANWNAAVKVYY
;
A
#
# COMPACT_ATOMS: atom_id res chain seq x y z
N ASP A 1 -19.41 -4.14 -18.91
CA ASP A 1 -19.68 -5.06 -20.02
C ASP A 1 -18.47 -5.96 -20.21
N PHE A 2 -18.59 -7.21 -19.77
CA PHE A 2 -17.56 -8.23 -19.91
C PHE A 2 -17.75 -9.07 -21.19
N SER A 3 -18.27 -8.47 -22.25
CA SER A 3 -18.48 -9.16 -23.53
C SER A 3 -17.17 -9.49 -24.26
N THR A 4 -16.07 -8.89 -23.84
CA THR A 4 -14.72 -9.24 -24.25
C THR A 4 -13.84 -9.32 -22.99
N PRO A 5 -13.15 -10.40 -22.73
CA PRO A 5 -12.76 -11.50 -23.63
C PRO A 5 -13.86 -12.56 -23.83
N SER A 6 -13.70 -13.36 -24.85
CA SER A 6 -14.67 -14.35 -25.35
C SER A 6 -15.13 -15.44 -24.37
N TRP A 7 -14.47 -15.58 -23.21
CA TRP A 7 -14.86 -16.51 -22.16
C TRP A 7 -16.16 -16.11 -21.43
N ASN A 8 -16.62 -14.86 -21.63
CA ASN A 8 -17.84 -14.35 -21.03
C ASN A 8 -18.99 -14.30 -22.04
N THR A 9 -19.19 -15.34 -22.79
CA THR A 9 -20.42 -15.43 -23.60
C THR A 9 -21.62 -15.71 -22.67
N PRO A 10 -22.81 -15.15 -22.94
CA PRO A 10 -24.00 -15.26 -22.08
C PRO A 10 -24.46 -16.70 -21.76
N ALA A 11 -23.91 -17.70 -22.45
CA ALA A 11 -24.23 -19.10 -22.26
C ALA A 11 -23.36 -19.82 -21.22
N GLN A 12 -22.37 -19.13 -20.61
CA GLN A 12 -21.35 -19.81 -19.78
C GLN A 12 -21.62 -19.65 -18.28
N THR A 13 -22.77 -20.10 -17.81
CA THR A 13 -23.08 -20.17 -16.36
C THR A 13 -22.11 -21.03 -15.56
N TRP A 14 -21.35 -21.89 -16.23
CA TRP A 14 -20.31 -22.74 -15.64
C TRP A 14 -19.01 -21.98 -15.26
N SER A 15 -18.84 -20.73 -15.72
CA SER A 15 -17.73 -19.85 -15.31
C SER A 15 -17.96 -19.24 -13.94
N ILE A 16 -19.15 -19.36 -13.37
CA ILE A 16 -19.58 -18.74 -12.13
C ILE A 16 -19.88 -19.80 -11.10
N CYS A 17 -19.31 -19.68 -9.91
CA CYS A 17 -19.57 -20.59 -8.81
C CYS A 17 -21.02 -20.45 -8.31
N SER A 18 -21.55 -21.50 -7.71
CA SER A 18 -22.90 -21.47 -7.12
C SER A 18 -22.96 -20.65 -5.82
N ASN A 19 -21.80 -20.37 -5.23
CA ASN A 19 -21.66 -19.68 -3.96
C ASN A 19 -20.41 -18.80 -3.95
N SER A 20 -20.49 -17.62 -3.33
CA SER A 20 -19.37 -16.69 -3.08
C SER A 20 -18.64 -17.00 -1.77
N ASN A 21 -19.11 -17.94 -0.97
CA ASN A 21 -18.60 -18.17 0.37
C ASN A 21 -18.05 -19.60 0.52
N ILE A 22 -16.74 -19.74 0.40
CA ILE A 22 -16.03 -20.99 0.67
C ILE A 22 -16.18 -21.45 2.12
N SER A 23 -16.50 -20.53 3.04
CA SER A 23 -16.28 -20.72 4.45
C SER A 23 -17.43 -21.35 5.22
N ALA A 24 -18.67 -21.16 4.79
CA ALA A 24 -19.81 -21.42 5.66
C ALA A 24 -20.14 -22.91 5.81
N SER A 25 -19.76 -23.76 4.86
CA SER A 25 -20.17 -25.17 4.84
C SER A 25 -19.15 -26.14 4.24
N GLY A 26 -17.97 -25.68 3.89
CA GLY A 26 -17.07 -26.50 3.10
C GLY A 26 -17.66 -26.82 1.72
N GLN A 27 -18.68 -26.09 1.29
CA GLN A 27 -19.29 -26.33 -0.01
C GLN A 27 -18.41 -25.79 -1.12
N LYS A 28 -17.94 -26.69 -1.94
CA LYS A 28 -17.60 -26.35 -3.32
C LYS A 28 -18.88 -25.82 -3.94
N GLY A 29 -18.88 -24.60 -4.41
CA GLY A 29 -19.92 -24.18 -5.32
C GLY A 29 -19.99 -25.15 -6.49
N THR A 30 -21.14 -25.39 -7.05
CA THR A 30 -21.25 -26.13 -8.32
C THR A 30 -20.45 -25.35 -9.34
N GLY A 31 -19.36 -25.90 -9.86
CA GLY A 31 -18.43 -25.18 -10.74
C GLY A 31 -17.26 -24.49 -10.02
N ASN A 32 -17.13 -24.63 -8.71
CA ASN A 32 -15.92 -24.24 -7.99
C ASN A 32 -15.22 -25.46 -7.38
N PRO A 33 -14.44 -26.21 -8.14
CA PRO A 33 -13.55 -27.23 -7.62
C PRO A 33 -12.33 -26.65 -6.88
N ASP A 34 -12.17 -25.32 -6.84
CA ASP A 34 -11.09 -24.60 -6.16
C ASP A 34 -11.24 -24.53 -4.66
N TYR A 35 -12.28 -25.11 -4.14
CA TYR A 35 -12.44 -25.23 -2.71
C TYR A 35 -11.13 -25.72 -2.06
N ASP A 36 -10.49 -24.82 -1.34
CA ASP A 36 -9.35 -25.14 -0.50
C ASP A 36 -9.84 -25.44 0.93
N PRO A 37 -9.75 -26.72 1.38
CA PRO A 37 -10.12 -27.09 2.74
C PRO A 37 -9.40 -26.25 3.81
N ALA A 38 -8.26 -25.70 3.47
CA ALA A 38 -7.47 -24.91 4.39
C ALA A 38 -7.95 -23.47 4.50
N GLN A 39 -8.67 -22.98 3.51
CA GLN A 39 -9.43 -21.72 3.59
C GLN A 39 -10.85 -21.95 4.14
N ALA A 40 -11.26 -23.21 4.28
CA ALA A 40 -12.52 -23.55 4.92
C ALA A 40 -12.59 -22.94 6.33
N GLY A 41 -13.66 -22.21 6.59
CA GLY A 41 -13.84 -21.51 7.85
C GLY A 41 -13.22 -20.10 7.89
N LEU A 42 -12.60 -19.59 6.82
CA LEU A 42 -12.33 -18.18 6.66
C LEU A 42 -13.69 -17.49 6.39
N LYS A 43 -14.26 -16.82 7.39
CA LYS A 43 -15.52 -16.09 7.23
C LYS A 43 -15.20 -14.65 6.89
N SER A 44 -15.85 -14.11 5.88
CA SER A 44 -15.98 -12.66 5.79
C SER A 44 -16.83 -12.16 6.97
N PRO A 45 -16.40 -11.16 7.72
CA PRO A 45 -17.23 -10.57 8.76
C PRO A 45 -18.57 -10.13 8.17
N GLY A 46 -19.67 -10.63 8.73
CA GLY A 46 -21.03 -10.24 8.35
C GLY A 46 -21.73 -11.09 7.28
N THR A 47 -21.07 -12.07 6.67
CA THR A 47 -21.75 -12.96 5.72
C THR A 47 -22.10 -14.30 6.37
N THR A 48 -23.32 -14.46 6.80
CA THR A 48 -23.88 -15.72 7.32
C THR A 48 -24.66 -16.54 6.29
N GLY A 49 -24.49 -16.25 4.99
CA GLY A 49 -25.28 -16.90 3.94
C GLY A 49 -24.72 -16.74 2.54
N LEU A 50 -25.43 -17.33 1.59
CA LEU A 50 -25.20 -17.21 0.15
C LEU A 50 -25.26 -15.73 -0.27
N PHE A 51 -24.13 -15.14 -0.65
CA PHE A 51 -24.12 -13.82 -1.26
C PHE A 51 -24.30 -13.97 -2.77
N THR A 52 -25.55 -14.08 -3.20
CA THR A 52 -25.88 -14.36 -4.61
C THR A 52 -25.58 -13.20 -5.57
N ALA A 53 -25.33 -12.00 -5.02
CA ALA A 53 -25.07 -10.81 -5.83
C ALA A 53 -23.64 -10.71 -6.34
N ALA A 54 -22.66 -11.38 -5.70
CA ALA A 54 -21.25 -11.37 -6.09
C ALA A 54 -20.68 -12.80 -5.96
N ARG A 55 -21.05 -13.66 -6.91
CA ARG A 55 -20.54 -15.03 -6.95
C ARG A 55 -19.12 -15.06 -7.49
N ASP A 56 -18.30 -15.96 -6.93
CA ASP A 56 -16.93 -16.18 -7.39
C ASP A 56 -16.90 -16.71 -8.83
N LEU A 57 -15.87 -16.31 -9.55
CA LEU A 57 -15.51 -16.96 -10.81
C LEU A 57 -14.89 -18.33 -10.53
N ASP A 58 -15.13 -19.28 -11.41
CA ASP A 58 -14.52 -20.62 -11.31
C ASP A 58 -13.06 -20.58 -11.80
N HIS A 59 -12.14 -20.34 -10.88
CA HIS A 59 -10.72 -20.32 -11.17
C HIS A 59 -10.12 -21.69 -11.54
N SER A 60 -10.83 -22.81 -11.34
CA SER A 60 -10.38 -24.11 -11.84
C SER A 60 -10.54 -24.21 -13.35
N ASN A 61 -11.43 -23.40 -13.91
CA ASN A 61 -11.66 -23.34 -15.34
C ASN A 61 -10.51 -22.60 -16.04
N VAL A 62 -9.81 -23.28 -16.94
CA VAL A 62 -8.67 -22.73 -17.67
C VAL A 62 -9.05 -21.54 -18.55
N GLU A 63 -10.26 -21.51 -19.10
CA GLU A 63 -10.73 -20.40 -19.95
C GLU A 63 -10.93 -19.13 -19.10
N VAL A 64 -11.50 -19.26 -17.89
CA VAL A 64 -11.63 -18.16 -16.94
C VAL A 64 -10.25 -17.62 -16.60
N ARG A 65 -9.29 -18.47 -16.24
CA ARG A 65 -7.94 -18.02 -15.92
C ARG A 65 -7.24 -17.35 -17.10
N ASN A 66 -7.38 -17.90 -18.31
CA ASN A 66 -6.79 -17.29 -19.50
C ASN A 66 -7.43 -15.93 -19.81
N GLY A 67 -8.74 -15.81 -19.64
CA GLY A 67 -9.46 -14.55 -19.78
C GLY A 67 -8.97 -13.49 -18.79
N ILE A 68 -8.84 -13.86 -17.51
CA ILE A 68 -8.31 -12.97 -16.46
C ILE A 68 -6.87 -12.53 -16.80
N LYS A 69 -5.99 -13.46 -17.16
CA LYS A 69 -4.60 -13.13 -17.57
C LYS A 69 -4.55 -12.17 -18.76
N THR A 70 -5.37 -12.40 -19.77
CA THR A 70 -5.47 -11.53 -20.96
C THR A 70 -5.92 -10.12 -20.56
N TRP A 71 -6.94 -10.04 -19.70
CA TRP A 71 -7.43 -8.75 -19.21
C TRP A 71 -6.39 -8.02 -18.34
N MET A 72 -5.72 -8.70 -17.44
CA MET A 72 -4.65 -8.12 -16.61
C MET A 72 -3.46 -7.65 -17.46
N LEU A 73 -3.08 -8.41 -18.50
CA LEU A 73 -2.04 -7.99 -19.44
C LEU A 73 -2.46 -6.74 -20.23
N TRP A 74 -3.72 -6.64 -20.63
CA TRP A 74 -4.26 -5.43 -21.25
C TRP A 74 -4.21 -4.23 -20.28
N LEU A 75 -4.61 -4.40 -19.03
CA LEU A 75 -4.51 -3.36 -18.00
C LEU A 75 -3.06 -2.90 -17.80
N LYS A 76 -2.10 -3.82 -17.85
CA LYS A 76 -0.69 -3.50 -17.72
C LYS A 76 -0.14 -2.79 -18.95
N ASN A 77 -0.37 -3.34 -20.14
CA ASN A 77 0.33 -2.92 -21.36
C ASN A 77 -0.33 -1.73 -22.05
N GLU A 78 -1.66 -1.62 -21.98
CA GLU A 78 -2.43 -0.57 -22.67
C GLU A 78 -2.84 0.57 -21.73
N ILE A 79 -3.16 0.23 -20.45
CA ILE A 79 -3.57 1.23 -19.46
C ILE A 79 -2.40 1.69 -18.60
N GLY A 80 -1.40 0.82 -18.35
CA GLY A 80 -0.16 1.17 -17.65
C GLY A 80 -0.19 0.89 -16.14
N PHE A 81 -1.00 -0.05 -15.67
CA PHE A 81 -0.95 -0.46 -14.27
C PHE A 81 0.31 -1.26 -13.96
N ASP A 82 0.97 -0.96 -12.83
CA ASP A 82 2.20 -1.61 -12.40
C ASP A 82 1.99 -2.75 -11.41
N GLY A 83 0.80 -2.86 -10.80
CA GLY A 83 0.55 -3.83 -9.75
C GLY A 83 -0.93 -4.15 -9.55
N TRP A 84 -1.20 -5.09 -8.63
CA TRP A 84 -2.53 -5.63 -8.44
C TRP A 84 -2.95 -5.59 -6.97
N ARG A 85 -4.20 -5.15 -6.71
CA ARG A 85 -4.95 -5.51 -5.52
C ARG A 85 -5.92 -6.62 -5.89
N TYR A 86 -5.79 -7.75 -5.23
CA TYR A 86 -6.75 -8.84 -5.33
C TYR A 86 -7.80 -8.66 -4.27
N ASP A 87 -9.01 -8.41 -4.72
CA ASP A 87 -10.18 -8.19 -3.89
C ASP A 87 -10.72 -9.52 -3.36
N PHE A 88 -11.20 -9.51 -2.12
CA PHE A 88 -11.92 -10.62 -1.50
C PHE A 88 -11.31 -12.00 -1.76
N VAL A 89 -10.02 -12.17 -1.44
CA VAL A 89 -9.26 -13.41 -1.73
C VAL A 89 -9.70 -14.63 -0.91
N HIS A 90 -10.77 -14.50 -0.13
CA HIS A 90 -11.48 -15.64 0.47
C HIS A 90 -12.17 -16.54 -0.58
N GLY A 91 -12.44 -15.99 -1.76
CA GLY A 91 -13.26 -16.64 -2.78
C GLY A 91 -12.54 -17.70 -3.59
N PHE A 92 -11.19 -17.73 -3.60
CA PHE A 92 -10.43 -18.66 -4.45
C PHE A 92 -9.06 -19.02 -3.87
N ASP A 93 -8.47 -20.10 -4.37
CA ASP A 93 -7.18 -20.62 -3.91
C ASP A 93 -6.03 -19.65 -4.25
N GLY A 94 -5.16 -19.37 -3.28
CA GLY A 94 -3.98 -18.52 -3.43
C GLY A 94 -3.01 -18.94 -4.54
N LYS A 95 -3.01 -20.21 -4.97
CA LYS A 95 -2.19 -20.68 -6.10
C LYS A 95 -2.48 -19.92 -7.40
N TYR A 96 -3.71 -19.45 -7.60
CA TYR A 96 -4.08 -18.68 -8.79
C TYR A 96 -3.54 -17.25 -8.76
N ILE A 97 -3.37 -16.67 -7.56
CA ILE A 97 -2.62 -15.41 -7.41
C ILE A 97 -1.22 -15.55 -7.99
N LYS A 98 -0.55 -16.68 -7.68
CA LYS A 98 0.78 -16.93 -8.27
C LYS A 98 0.71 -17.05 -9.79
N GLU A 99 -0.25 -17.78 -10.32
CA GLU A 99 -0.42 -17.93 -11.79
C GLU A 99 -0.62 -16.58 -12.48
N TYR A 100 -1.43 -15.68 -11.88
CA TYR A 100 -1.67 -14.35 -12.42
C TYR A 100 -0.47 -13.43 -12.29
N ASN A 101 0.23 -13.46 -11.16
CA ASN A 101 1.46 -12.69 -10.96
C ASN A 101 2.59 -13.17 -11.86
N ASP A 102 2.76 -14.48 -12.06
CA ASP A 102 3.75 -15.03 -12.99
C ASP A 102 3.47 -14.58 -14.43
N ALA A 103 2.21 -14.54 -14.84
CA ALA A 103 1.82 -14.11 -16.18
C ALA A 103 2.01 -12.62 -16.42
N THR A 104 1.83 -11.79 -15.41
CA THR A 104 1.80 -10.31 -15.53
C THR A 104 3.03 -9.62 -14.96
N SER A 105 3.84 -10.29 -14.14
CA SER A 105 5.03 -9.76 -13.49
C SER A 105 4.79 -8.37 -12.89
N PRO A 106 3.89 -8.23 -11.89
CA PRO A 106 3.57 -6.94 -11.29
C PRO A 106 4.76 -6.42 -10.47
N TYR A 107 4.91 -5.08 -10.41
CA TYR A 107 5.82 -4.44 -9.48
C TYR A 107 5.43 -4.71 -8.02
N PHE A 108 4.12 -4.72 -7.76
CA PHE A 108 3.56 -4.96 -6.43
C PHE A 108 2.22 -5.70 -6.53
N SER A 109 1.95 -6.56 -5.55
CA SER A 109 0.68 -7.27 -5.45
C SER A 109 0.28 -7.39 -3.99
N VAL A 110 -1.00 -7.16 -3.70
CA VAL A 110 -1.58 -7.27 -2.37
C VAL A 110 -2.94 -7.94 -2.42
N GLY A 111 -3.17 -8.90 -1.53
CA GLY A 111 -4.47 -9.55 -1.38
C GLY A 111 -5.26 -9.05 -0.19
N GLU A 112 -6.55 -8.93 -0.36
CA GLU A 112 -7.47 -8.58 0.71
C GLU A 112 -8.08 -9.84 1.33
N LEU A 113 -7.45 -10.32 2.38
CA LEU A 113 -8.03 -11.28 3.30
C LEU A 113 -8.52 -10.53 4.54
N LEU A 114 -9.81 -10.20 4.62
CA LEU A 114 -10.40 -9.44 5.74
C LEU A 114 -10.47 -10.34 6.99
N GLU A 115 -9.32 -10.51 7.66
CA GLU A 115 -9.13 -11.47 8.73
C GLU A 115 -8.18 -10.92 9.81
N GLY A 116 -8.66 -10.87 11.06
CA GLY A 116 -7.85 -10.37 12.19
C GLY A 116 -6.83 -11.36 12.75
N ASP A 117 -6.98 -12.65 12.47
CA ASP A 117 -6.02 -13.68 12.89
C ASP A 117 -4.85 -13.75 11.90
N ARG A 118 -3.67 -13.31 12.36
CA ARG A 118 -2.46 -13.34 11.55
C ARG A 118 -2.09 -14.73 11.01
N ASN A 119 -2.42 -15.81 11.74
CA ASN A 119 -2.07 -17.17 11.31
C ASN A 119 -2.86 -17.55 10.04
N ARG A 120 -4.09 -17.04 9.93
CA ARG A 120 -4.92 -17.24 8.74
C ARG A 120 -4.38 -16.44 7.56
N ILE A 121 -3.90 -15.22 7.80
CA ILE A 121 -3.23 -14.41 6.76
C ILE A 121 -1.93 -15.09 6.30
N VAL A 122 -1.12 -15.59 7.22
CA VAL A 122 0.10 -16.37 6.90
C VAL A 122 -0.25 -17.60 6.08
N LYS A 123 -1.29 -18.33 6.46
CA LYS A 123 -1.74 -19.52 5.74
C LYS A 123 -2.16 -19.18 4.31
N TRP A 124 -2.90 -18.10 4.10
CA TRP A 124 -3.25 -17.65 2.75
C TRP A 124 -2.00 -17.27 1.94
N LEU A 125 -1.05 -16.56 2.53
CA LEU A 125 0.23 -16.25 1.87
C LEU A 125 1.01 -17.52 1.49
N ASP A 126 0.96 -18.55 2.34
CA ASP A 126 1.57 -19.85 2.03
C ASP A 126 0.95 -20.50 0.78
N TYR A 127 -0.36 -20.36 0.55
CA TYR A 127 -1.00 -20.84 -0.68
C TYR A 127 -0.52 -20.08 -1.92
N THR A 128 -0.20 -18.79 -1.80
CA THR A 128 0.35 -18.03 -2.93
C THR A 128 1.77 -18.47 -3.33
N LYS A 129 2.41 -19.35 -2.55
CA LYS A 129 3.69 -19.98 -2.95
C LYS A 129 3.49 -20.99 -4.07
N ALA A 130 2.34 -21.69 -4.13
CA ALA A 130 2.00 -22.69 -5.13
C ALA A 130 3.17 -23.68 -5.40
N GLY A 131 3.74 -24.24 -4.33
CA GLY A 131 4.85 -25.19 -4.39
C GLY A 131 6.26 -24.57 -4.50
N THR A 132 6.39 -23.24 -4.52
CA THR A 132 7.69 -22.54 -4.42
C THR A 132 7.99 -22.14 -2.97
N ASN A 133 9.20 -21.64 -2.71
CA ASN A 133 9.59 -21.18 -1.36
C ASN A 133 9.17 -19.74 -1.04
N THR A 134 8.65 -18.99 -2.04
CA THR A 134 8.37 -17.56 -1.91
C THR A 134 6.90 -17.28 -2.20
N ALA A 135 6.22 -16.61 -1.27
CA ALA A 135 4.87 -16.09 -1.50
C ALA A 135 4.89 -15.03 -2.61
N SER A 136 4.01 -15.19 -3.60
CA SER A 136 3.96 -14.35 -4.80
C SER A 136 3.23 -13.02 -4.57
N SER A 137 2.57 -12.84 -3.42
CA SER A 137 1.83 -11.64 -3.05
C SER A 137 2.21 -11.15 -1.66
N THR A 138 1.80 -9.93 -1.33
CA THR A 138 1.66 -9.41 0.03
C THR A 138 0.19 -9.50 0.45
N ALA A 139 -0.11 -9.21 1.72
CA ALA A 139 -1.47 -9.15 2.24
C ALA A 139 -1.70 -7.88 3.06
N PHE A 140 -2.91 -7.34 3.03
CA PHE A 140 -3.30 -6.34 4.01
C PHE A 140 -3.23 -6.94 5.42
N ASP A 141 -2.50 -6.26 6.30
CA ASP A 141 -2.26 -6.73 7.68
C ASP A 141 -3.42 -6.31 8.61
N PHE A 142 -4.56 -6.93 8.39
CA PHE A 142 -5.70 -6.79 9.30
C PHE A 142 -5.39 -7.30 10.72
N GLY A 143 -4.40 -8.19 10.87
CA GLY A 143 -3.93 -8.64 12.16
C GLY A 143 -3.31 -7.53 12.99
N THR A 144 -2.46 -6.67 12.39
CA THR A 144 -1.92 -5.47 13.06
C THR A 144 -3.03 -4.46 13.34
N LYS A 145 -3.96 -4.23 12.39
CA LYS A 145 -5.13 -3.38 12.63
C LYS A 145 -5.94 -3.87 13.83
N SER A 146 -6.24 -5.16 13.89
CA SER A 146 -6.98 -5.79 15.00
C SER A 146 -6.27 -5.60 16.35
N ALA A 147 -4.96 -5.86 16.38
CA ALA A 147 -4.17 -5.71 17.61
C ALA A 147 -4.18 -4.26 18.11
N LEU A 148 -4.00 -3.28 17.21
CA LEU A 148 -4.06 -1.86 17.56
C LEU A 148 -5.44 -1.45 18.07
N GLN A 149 -6.53 -1.86 17.38
CA GLN A 149 -7.89 -1.54 17.83
C GLN A 149 -8.21 -2.11 19.19
N ASN A 150 -7.90 -3.38 19.42
CA ASN A 150 -8.11 -4.02 20.71
C ASN A 150 -7.29 -3.33 21.81
N ALA A 151 -6.01 -3.01 21.53
CA ALA A 151 -5.16 -2.31 22.48
C ALA A 151 -5.72 -0.93 22.88
N PHE A 152 -6.28 -0.20 21.94
CA PHE A 152 -6.87 1.12 22.21
C PHE A 152 -8.28 1.04 22.84
N ASN A 153 -9.11 0.09 22.42
CA ASN A 153 -10.45 -0.08 22.96
C ASN A 153 -10.42 -0.56 24.40
N ASP A 154 -9.52 -1.47 24.74
CA ASP A 154 -9.38 -2.05 26.07
C ASP A 154 -8.40 -1.25 26.95
N ASN A 155 -7.82 -0.17 26.44
CA ASN A 155 -6.76 0.60 27.09
C ASN A 155 -5.61 -0.31 27.58
N ASN A 156 -5.21 -1.26 26.74
CA ASN A 156 -4.18 -2.26 27.08
C ASN A 156 -3.16 -2.44 25.94
N LEU A 157 -2.10 -1.64 25.98
CA LEU A 157 -1.05 -1.67 24.96
C LEU A 157 -0.18 -2.93 25.00
N SER A 158 -0.32 -3.78 26.02
CA SER A 158 0.38 -5.08 26.07
C SER A 158 -0.02 -6.00 24.92
N TYR A 159 -1.21 -5.80 24.33
CA TYR A 159 -1.68 -6.55 23.17
C TYR A 159 -0.84 -6.34 21.90
N LEU A 160 -0.01 -5.32 21.85
CA LEU A 160 0.87 -5.06 20.70
C LEU A 160 2.13 -5.94 20.67
N LYS A 161 2.31 -6.78 21.71
CA LYS A 161 3.39 -7.76 21.81
C LYS A 161 2.79 -9.14 22.08
N ASP A 162 3.14 -10.11 21.29
CA ASP A 162 2.67 -11.49 21.47
C ASP A 162 3.47 -12.26 22.54
N GLY A 163 3.00 -13.47 22.84
CA GLY A 163 3.64 -14.34 23.84
C GLY A 163 5.07 -14.79 23.48
N SER A 164 5.51 -14.63 22.24
CA SER A 164 6.88 -14.89 21.78
C SER A 164 7.78 -13.64 21.80
N GLY A 165 7.24 -12.51 22.23
CA GLY A 165 7.97 -11.24 22.29
C GLY A 165 8.00 -10.44 20.99
N LYS A 166 7.29 -10.89 19.96
CA LYS A 166 7.19 -10.23 18.65
C LYS A 166 5.99 -9.30 18.58
N ALA A 167 5.95 -8.40 17.60
CA ALA A 167 4.76 -7.61 17.35
C ALA A 167 3.56 -8.51 17.03
N SER A 168 2.39 -8.12 17.52
CA SER A 168 1.14 -8.72 17.13
C SER A 168 0.79 -8.31 15.68
N GLY A 169 0.11 -9.21 14.95
CA GLY A 169 -0.16 -9.02 13.53
C GLY A 169 0.88 -9.65 12.60
N LEU A 170 0.68 -9.46 11.30
CA LEU A 170 1.54 -10.07 10.27
C LEU A 170 2.97 -9.51 10.32
N ILE A 171 3.14 -8.23 10.67
CA ILE A 171 4.47 -7.62 10.81
C ILE A 171 5.38 -8.34 11.79
N GLY A 172 4.85 -9.07 12.78
CA GLY A 172 5.65 -9.81 13.76
C GLY A 172 6.20 -11.15 13.25
N VAL A 173 5.66 -11.67 12.15
CA VAL A 173 6.00 -13.00 11.62
C VAL A 173 6.46 -12.99 10.17
N TRP A 174 5.92 -12.06 9.38
CA TRP A 174 6.28 -11.94 7.94
C TRP A 174 6.20 -10.48 7.47
N PRO A 175 7.07 -9.61 7.98
CA PRO A 175 6.94 -8.17 7.80
C PRO A 175 7.08 -7.70 6.35
N ASP A 176 7.88 -8.35 5.51
CA ASP A 176 8.02 -8.03 4.07
C ASP A 176 6.76 -8.36 3.25
N LYS A 177 5.84 -9.15 3.81
CA LYS A 177 4.55 -9.49 3.23
C LYS A 177 3.39 -8.68 3.81
N ALA A 178 3.64 -7.87 4.82
CA ALA A 178 2.62 -7.11 5.54
C ALA A 178 2.39 -5.73 4.91
N VAL A 179 1.17 -5.45 4.45
CA VAL A 179 0.70 -4.10 4.11
C VAL A 179 -0.12 -3.58 5.28
N THR A 180 0.51 -2.80 6.14
CA THR A 180 -0.13 -2.27 7.36
C THR A 180 -1.08 -1.13 7.05
N MET A 181 -2.21 -1.08 7.73
CA MET A 181 -3.27 -0.10 7.50
C MET A 181 -4.06 0.19 8.78
N LEU A 182 -4.78 1.29 8.81
CA LEU A 182 -5.74 1.60 9.86
C LEU A 182 -7.18 1.41 9.37
N ASP A 183 -7.53 2.04 8.25
CA ASP A 183 -8.82 1.92 7.59
C ASP A 183 -8.68 1.86 6.07
N ASN A 184 -9.72 1.38 5.41
CA ASN A 184 -9.94 1.42 3.98
C ASN A 184 -11.41 1.77 3.69
N HIS A 185 -11.85 1.67 2.43
CA HIS A 185 -13.21 1.98 2.00
C HIS A 185 -14.29 1.05 2.59
N ASP A 186 -13.91 -0.14 3.08
CA ASP A 186 -14.85 -1.06 3.73
C ASP A 186 -14.87 -0.84 5.24
N THR A 187 -13.70 -0.69 5.86
CA THR A 187 -13.60 -0.62 7.32
C THR A 187 -13.83 0.77 7.89
N GLY A 188 -13.55 1.81 7.12
CA GLY A 188 -13.62 3.19 7.59
C GLY A 188 -15.05 3.74 7.76
N PRO A 189 -15.20 4.89 8.43
CA PRO A 189 -16.49 5.49 8.71
C PRO A 189 -17.17 6.07 7.46
N VAL A 190 -18.51 6.06 7.45
CA VAL A 190 -19.28 6.82 6.45
C VAL A 190 -18.99 8.33 6.56
N PRO A 191 -19.06 9.13 5.46
CA PRO A 191 -19.47 8.74 4.12
C PRO A 191 -18.35 8.13 3.28
N TYR A 192 -17.14 7.92 3.83
CA TYR A 192 -15.94 7.52 3.10
C TYR A 192 -15.72 6.00 3.10
N GLY A 193 -16.34 5.27 4.03
CA GLY A 193 -16.26 3.82 4.18
C GLY A 193 -17.63 3.20 4.46
N GLN A 194 -17.64 1.89 4.74
CA GLN A 194 -18.85 1.11 4.96
C GLN A 194 -19.12 0.78 6.45
N ASP A 195 -18.38 1.38 7.37
CA ASP A 195 -18.48 1.15 8.83
C ASP A 195 -18.26 -0.30 9.29
N LEU A 196 -17.63 -1.15 8.49
CA LEU A 196 -17.53 -2.56 8.81
C LEU A 196 -16.61 -2.83 10.01
N TRP A 197 -15.55 -2.04 10.16
CA TRP A 197 -14.56 -2.26 11.22
C TRP A 197 -13.71 -1.00 11.48
N ILE A 198 -14.39 0.07 11.90
CA ILE A 198 -13.81 1.42 12.03
C ILE A 198 -12.68 1.45 13.07
N PHE A 199 -11.54 2.05 12.69
CA PHE A 199 -10.48 2.35 13.63
C PHE A 199 -10.90 3.49 14.58
N PRO A 200 -10.55 3.43 15.91
CA PRO A 200 -10.96 4.48 16.84
C PRO A 200 -10.46 5.86 16.41
N GLY A 201 -11.37 6.77 16.05
CA GLY A 201 -11.03 8.06 15.43
C GLY A 201 -10.07 8.92 16.25
N SER A 202 -10.23 8.94 17.59
CA SER A 202 -9.33 9.66 18.50
C SER A 202 -7.92 9.06 18.58
N LYS A 203 -7.69 7.86 18.01
CA LYS A 203 -6.43 7.10 18.05
C LYS A 203 -5.77 6.96 16.67
N VAL A 204 -6.32 7.58 15.64
CA VAL A 204 -5.78 7.47 14.27
C VAL A 204 -4.32 7.94 14.19
N LEU A 205 -3.96 9.07 14.82
CA LEU A 205 -2.56 9.51 14.85
C LEU A 205 -1.65 8.56 15.62
N ASN A 206 -2.14 7.93 16.70
CA ASN A 206 -1.40 6.90 17.42
C ASN A 206 -1.18 5.65 16.55
N GLY A 207 -2.20 5.26 15.78
CA GLY A 207 -2.10 4.19 14.79
C GLY A 207 -1.06 4.50 13.70
N TYR A 208 -1.09 5.71 13.14
CA TYR A 208 -0.07 6.13 12.16
C TYR A 208 1.33 6.22 12.77
N ALA A 209 1.46 6.68 14.01
CA ALA A 209 2.75 6.66 14.72
C ALA A 209 3.31 5.22 14.79
N TYR A 210 2.44 4.22 14.98
CA TYR A 210 2.83 2.82 14.97
C TYR A 210 3.20 2.34 13.57
N ILE A 211 2.28 2.36 12.60
CA ILE A 211 2.52 1.72 11.29
C ILE A 211 3.58 2.43 10.44
N LEU A 212 3.77 3.74 10.61
CA LEU A 212 4.78 4.50 9.87
C LEU A 212 6.20 4.38 10.47
N THR A 213 6.32 3.91 11.71
CA THR A 213 7.65 3.63 12.31
C THR A 213 8.03 2.16 12.25
N HIS A 214 7.07 1.24 12.26
CA HIS A 214 7.30 -0.20 12.30
C HIS A 214 7.66 -0.81 10.94
N PRO A 215 8.19 -2.06 10.90
CA PRO A 215 8.34 -2.82 9.66
C PRO A 215 6.99 -3.04 8.95
N GLY A 216 7.03 -3.58 7.75
CA GLY A 216 5.87 -3.66 6.86
C GLY A 216 5.79 -2.48 5.89
N THR A 217 4.89 -2.57 4.93
CA THR A 217 4.59 -1.51 3.95
C THR A 217 3.37 -0.74 4.43
N PRO A 218 3.50 0.49 4.94
CA PRO A 218 2.36 1.22 5.48
C PRO A 218 1.49 1.80 4.36
N MET A 219 0.18 1.63 4.51
CA MET A 219 -0.84 2.29 3.69
C MET A 219 -1.46 3.46 4.47
N VAL A 220 -1.56 4.60 3.83
CA VAL A 220 -2.30 5.76 4.35
C VAL A 220 -3.63 5.87 3.63
N TRP A 221 -4.72 5.84 4.38
CA TRP A 221 -6.05 5.95 3.82
C TRP A 221 -6.36 7.39 3.40
N TRP A 222 -6.89 7.58 2.19
CA TRP A 222 -7.15 8.87 1.56
C TRP A 222 -7.93 9.85 2.45
N PRO A 223 -9.09 9.49 3.05
CA PRO A 223 -9.83 10.40 3.90
C PRO A 223 -9.06 10.86 5.14
N HIS A 224 -8.30 9.99 5.80
CA HIS A 224 -7.44 10.41 6.92
C HIS A 224 -6.45 11.48 6.49
N TYR A 225 -5.89 11.34 5.28
CA TYR A 225 -4.86 12.25 4.78
C TYR A 225 -5.42 13.58 4.28
N PHE A 226 -6.53 13.57 3.53
CA PHE A 226 -7.05 14.76 2.87
C PHE A 226 -8.21 15.44 3.61
N ASP A 227 -9.04 14.68 4.34
CA ASP A 227 -10.32 15.20 4.84
C ASP A 227 -10.33 15.40 6.37
N TRP A 228 -9.45 14.72 7.11
CA TRP A 228 -9.46 14.74 8.57
C TRP A 228 -8.60 15.83 9.21
N GLY A 229 -7.89 16.63 8.42
CA GLY A 229 -7.06 17.73 8.91
C GLY A 229 -5.77 17.30 9.63
N ILE A 230 -5.36 16.03 9.52
CA ILE A 230 -4.19 15.44 10.18
C ILE A 230 -3.01 15.17 9.22
N ARG A 231 -3.10 15.69 8.01
CA ARG A 231 -2.10 15.51 6.95
C ARG A 231 -0.69 15.92 7.39
N THR A 232 -0.58 17.06 8.05
CA THR A 232 0.73 17.61 8.48
C THR A 232 1.48 16.64 9.41
N GLU A 233 0.76 15.98 10.32
CA GLU A 233 1.33 15.00 11.25
C GLU A 233 1.73 13.73 10.52
N ILE A 234 0.89 13.26 9.59
CA ILE A 234 1.19 12.10 8.74
C ILE A 234 2.42 12.38 7.86
N ASP A 235 2.51 13.55 7.22
CA ASP A 235 3.66 13.94 6.39
C ASP A 235 4.97 13.94 7.19
N LYS A 236 4.95 14.43 8.44
CA LYS A 236 6.13 14.36 9.34
C LYS A 236 6.56 12.93 9.60
N MET A 237 5.62 12.01 9.84
CA MET A 237 5.91 10.60 10.09
C MET A 237 6.42 9.89 8.84
N ILE A 238 5.83 10.17 7.66
CA ILE A 238 6.30 9.67 6.36
C ILE A 238 7.72 10.14 6.09
N LYS A 239 7.98 11.46 6.34
CA LYS A 239 9.32 12.01 6.17
C LYS A 239 10.32 11.34 7.11
N LEU A 240 9.98 11.17 8.40
CA LEU A 240 10.83 10.49 9.37
C LEU A 240 11.15 9.06 8.93
N ARG A 241 10.15 8.29 8.44
CA ARG A 241 10.37 6.94 7.89
C ARG A 241 11.36 6.94 6.73
N LYS A 242 11.19 7.88 5.79
CA LYS A 242 12.08 8.01 4.61
C LYS A 242 13.49 8.44 5.00
N ASP A 243 13.62 9.45 5.85
CA ASP A 243 14.91 9.98 6.28
C ASP A 243 15.75 8.92 7.03
N ASN A 244 15.10 8.06 7.80
CA ASN A 244 15.75 6.97 8.53
C ASN A 244 15.90 5.68 7.70
N LEU A 245 15.42 5.67 6.44
CA LEU A 245 15.45 4.50 5.53
C LEU A 245 14.75 3.28 6.14
N LEU A 246 13.67 3.49 6.90
CA LEU A 246 12.89 2.39 7.41
C LEU A 246 12.19 1.65 6.29
N SER A 247 12.30 0.33 6.29
CA SER A 247 11.76 -0.55 5.25
C SER A 247 10.72 -1.53 5.82
N SER A 248 10.18 -2.36 4.96
CA SER A 248 9.31 -3.45 5.39
C SER A 248 10.03 -4.51 6.23
N THR A 249 11.36 -4.59 6.12
CA THR A 249 12.21 -5.56 6.82
C THR A 249 13.06 -4.93 7.93
N SER A 250 12.78 -3.68 8.31
CA SER A 250 13.46 -3.03 9.43
C SER A 250 13.37 -3.88 10.70
N THR A 251 14.45 -3.93 11.46
CA THR A 251 14.53 -4.68 12.71
C THR A 251 13.69 -3.99 13.78
N LEU A 252 12.87 -4.74 14.47
CA LEU A 252 12.01 -4.25 15.55
C LEU A 252 12.45 -4.83 16.90
N ASN A 253 12.75 -3.96 17.85
CA ASN A 253 13.00 -4.31 19.24
C ASN A 253 11.93 -3.66 20.13
N ILE A 254 10.99 -4.47 20.65
CA ILE A 254 9.96 -4.02 21.59
C ILE A 254 10.58 -3.98 22.99
N VAL A 255 10.80 -2.77 23.51
CA VAL A 255 11.45 -2.55 24.81
C VAL A 255 10.46 -2.51 25.97
N ALA A 256 9.19 -2.19 25.71
CA ALA A 256 8.12 -2.22 26.69
C ALA A 256 6.77 -2.54 26.02
N ALA A 257 5.94 -3.32 26.70
CA ALA A 257 4.54 -3.56 26.35
C ALA A 257 3.76 -3.86 27.62
N THR A 258 3.19 -2.83 28.21
CA THR A 258 2.32 -2.87 29.42
C THR A 258 0.94 -2.30 29.04
N ASN A 259 0.03 -2.24 30.00
CA ASN A 259 -1.27 -1.63 29.73
C ASN A 259 -1.14 -0.17 29.25
N ASN A 260 -0.25 0.61 29.86
CA ASN A 260 -0.16 2.06 29.66
C ASN A 260 1.05 2.50 28.81
N LEU A 261 1.89 1.56 28.39
CA LEU A 261 3.09 1.86 27.60
C LEU A 261 3.37 0.74 26.61
N TYR A 262 3.47 1.13 25.35
CA TYR A 262 4.21 0.38 24.35
C TYR A 262 5.40 1.23 23.90
N ALA A 263 6.58 0.65 23.85
CA ALA A 263 7.77 1.32 23.36
C ALA A 263 8.64 0.38 22.53
N ALA A 264 9.16 0.88 21.43
CA ALA A 264 9.96 0.10 20.50
C ALA A 264 11.10 0.92 19.90
N ILE A 265 12.18 0.23 19.53
CA ILE A 265 13.33 0.77 18.79
C ILE A 265 13.42 0.03 17.46
N ILE A 266 13.52 0.79 16.37
CA ILE A 266 13.55 0.29 15.01
C ILE A 266 14.92 0.62 14.39
N ASP A 267 15.63 -0.41 13.89
CA ASP A 267 16.97 -0.35 13.27
C ASP A 267 18.02 0.37 14.14
N ASP A 268 17.80 0.50 15.44
CA ASP A 268 18.58 1.37 16.35
C ASP A 268 18.64 2.85 15.87
N LYS A 269 17.74 3.26 15.03
CA LYS A 269 17.64 4.62 14.41
C LYS A 269 16.44 5.39 14.88
N VAL A 270 15.29 4.75 15.00
CA VAL A 270 14.02 5.36 15.40
C VAL A 270 13.53 4.70 16.67
N ALA A 271 13.08 5.50 17.63
CA ALA A 271 12.38 5.05 18.81
C ALA A 271 10.96 5.63 18.82
N MET A 272 9.99 4.86 19.26
CA MET A 272 8.63 5.32 19.41
C MET A 272 7.98 4.81 20.69
N LYS A 273 7.04 5.58 21.21
CA LYS A 273 6.14 5.11 22.27
C LYS A 273 4.68 5.40 21.94
N LEU A 274 3.81 4.56 22.51
CA LEU A 274 2.37 4.81 22.70
C LEU A 274 2.05 4.70 24.19
N GLY A 275 1.02 5.43 24.61
CA GLY A 275 0.49 5.37 25.98
C GLY A 275 0.85 6.55 26.85
N SER A 276 0.25 6.56 28.05
CA SER A 276 0.33 7.67 29.00
C SER A 276 1.61 7.66 29.84
N ASP A 277 2.22 6.51 30.06
CA ASP A 277 3.40 6.41 30.90
C ASP A 277 4.58 7.16 30.30
N ASN A 278 5.37 7.77 31.17
CA ASN A 278 6.58 8.46 30.76
C ASN A 278 7.65 7.45 30.30
N TRP A 279 8.13 7.65 29.10
CA TRP A 279 9.22 6.87 28.54
C TRP A 279 9.98 7.71 27.49
N SER A 280 11.27 7.53 27.46
CA SER A 280 12.15 8.01 26.38
C SER A 280 13.25 6.99 26.15
N PRO A 281 13.80 6.89 24.92
CA PRO A 281 14.87 5.95 24.65
C PRO A 281 16.12 6.29 25.45
N SER A 282 16.80 5.25 25.98
CA SER A 282 18.04 5.38 26.74
C SER A 282 19.25 5.57 25.83
N GLY A 283 20.32 6.15 26.37
CA GLY A 283 21.57 6.41 25.64
C GLY A 283 21.58 7.78 24.98
N THR A 284 22.70 8.08 24.29
CA THR A 284 22.93 9.37 23.65
C THR A 284 22.45 9.40 22.20
N GLY A 285 22.30 10.58 21.64
CA GLY A 285 22.00 10.81 20.22
C GLY A 285 20.52 10.87 19.87
N TRP A 286 19.62 10.54 20.81
CA TRP A 286 18.19 10.61 20.56
C TRP A 286 17.66 12.05 20.57
N THR A 287 16.90 12.40 19.55
CA THR A 287 16.22 13.69 19.44
C THR A 287 14.72 13.46 19.25
N LEU A 288 13.89 14.09 20.08
CA LEU A 288 12.43 14.06 19.90
C LEU A 288 12.06 14.81 18.60
N LYS A 289 11.37 14.14 17.69
CA LYS A 289 10.98 14.70 16.38
C LYS A 289 9.48 14.98 16.30
N ILE A 290 8.67 14.07 16.79
CA ILE A 290 7.21 14.16 16.68
C ILE A 290 6.61 13.73 18.02
N SER A 291 5.62 14.48 18.50
CA SER A 291 4.83 14.07 19.67
C SER A 291 3.40 14.51 19.52
N GLY A 292 2.51 13.80 20.19
CA GLY A 292 1.08 14.11 20.25
C GLY A 292 0.44 13.47 21.46
N ASN A 293 -0.89 13.38 21.46
CA ASN A 293 -1.61 12.80 22.58
C ASN A 293 -1.28 11.30 22.71
N ASN A 294 -0.56 10.95 23.77
CA ASN A 294 -0.14 9.58 24.09
C ASN A 294 0.74 8.91 23.03
N PHE A 295 1.55 9.65 22.28
CA PHE A 295 2.63 9.11 21.46
C PHE A 295 3.80 10.07 21.34
N ALA A 296 4.99 9.52 21.11
CA ALA A 296 6.18 10.27 20.80
C ALA A 296 7.14 9.44 19.95
N ILE A 297 7.88 10.11 19.07
CA ILE A 297 8.84 9.49 18.15
C ILE A 297 10.15 10.27 18.21
N TRP A 298 11.23 9.55 18.38
CA TRP A 298 12.61 10.05 18.37
C TRP A 298 13.39 9.42 17.23
N ASP A 299 14.43 10.11 16.77
CA ASP A 299 15.45 9.49 15.95
C ASP A 299 16.86 9.76 16.49
N LYS A 300 17.83 8.94 16.07
CA LYS A 300 19.25 9.14 16.31
C LYS A 300 19.94 9.93 15.21
N LEU A 301 19.24 10.28 14.17
CA LEU A 301 19.79 11.19 13.20
C LEU A 301 19.97 12.54 13.90
N GLY A 302 21.15 12.75 14.50
CA GLY A 302 21.71 14.08 14.54
C GLY A 302 21.59 14.57 13.13
N ALA A 303 21.25 15.86 12.87
CA ALA A 303 20.92 16.36 11.53
C ALA A 303 21.87 15.82 10.43
N VAL A 304 21.75 14.51 10.12
CA VAL A 304 22.29 13.94 8.90
C VAL A 304 21.33 14.45 7.85
N ASP A 305 21.82 15.46 7.14
CA ASP A 305 21.18 15.97 5.94
C ASP A 305 21.06 14.78 4.96
N VAL A 306 19.97 14.00 5.09
CA VAL A 306 19.65 12.96 4.11
C VAL A 306 19.17 13.70 2.87
N PRO A 307 19.97 13.69 1.79
CA PRO A 307 19.62 14.47 0.63
C PRO A 307 18.32 13.94 0.02
N SER A 308 17.42 14.85 -0.32
CA SER A 308 16.20 14.53 -1.03
C SER A 308 15.90 15.56 -2.11
N LEU A 309 15.23 15.12 -3.18
CA LEU A 309 14.89 15.93 -4.34
C LEU A 309 13.39 16.12 -4.44
N THR A 310 12.94 17.36 -4.61
CA THR A 310 11.58 17.67 -5.03
C THR A 310 11.57 18.16 -6.48
N VAL A 311 10.50 17.82 -7.20
CA VAL A 311 10.26 18.19 -8.61
C VAL A 311 8.94 18.95 -8.66
N SER A 312 8.93 20.20 -9.11
CA SER A 312 7.74 21.07 -9.06
C SER A 312 6.67 20.63 -10.07
N GLN A 313 7.09 20.23 -11.27
CA GLN A 313 6.24 19.65 -12.28
C GLN A 313 6.75 18.25 -12.58
N VAL A 314 5.99 17.26 -12.16
CA VAL A 314 6.28 15.82 -12.42
C VAL A 314 6.08 15.49 -13.90
N GLY A 315 6.65 14.37 -14.33
CA GLY A 315 6.45 13.82 -15.67
C GLY A 315 4.97 13.60 -16.00
N GLY A 316 4.69 13.39 -17.27
CA GLY A 316 3.35 13.20 -17.77
C GLY A 316 3.27 13.43 -19.28
N PHE A 317 2.04 13.46 -19.79
CA PHE A 317 1.79 13.74 -21.20
C PHE A 317 1.49 15.23 -21.40
N PHE A 318 2.13 15.85 -22.40
CA PHE A 318 2.03 17.28 -22.75
C PHE A 318 1.78 17.45 -24.24
N THR A 319 1.07 18.50 -24.60
CA THR A 319 0.79 18.78 -26.01
C THR A 319 2.05 19.23 -26.74
N THR A 320 2.28 18.69 -27.94
CA THR A 320 3.36 19.12 -28.84
C THR A 320 3.33 20.64 -29.05
N GLY A 321 4.50 21.28 -28.99
CA GLY A 321 4.64 22.72 -29.12
C GLY A 321 4.52 23.50 -27.82
N THR A 322 4.22 22.84 -26.69
CA THR A 322 4.29 23.47 -25.35
C THR A 322 5.68 23.34 -24.76
N THR A 323 5.98 24.18 -23.77
CA THR A 323 7.20 24.07 -22.96
C THR A 323 6.79 23.87 -21.50
N VAL A 324 7.31 22.80 -20.90
CA VAL A 324 7.14 22.50 -19.48
C VAL A 324 8.33 23.07 -18.71
N SER A 325 8.03 23.90 -17.72
CA SER A 325 9.04 24.39 -16.79
C SER A 325 8.95 23.58 -15.51
N THR A 326 10.02 22.88 -15.16
CA THR A 326 10.11 22.11 -13.92
C THR A 326 11.32 22.54 -13.10
N THR A 327 11.12 22.76 -11.80
CA THR A 327 12.19 23.11 -10.86
C THR A 327 12.54 21.91 -10.00
N LEU A 328 13.79 21.53 -10.04
CA LEU A 328 14.40 20.57 -9.12
C LEU A 328 14.89 21.33 -7.91
N THR A 329 14.54 20.89 -6.71
CA THR A 329 14.96 21.55 -5.47
C THR A 329 15.49 20.51 -4.48
N ALA A 330 16.72 20.69 -4.02
CA ALA A 330 17.29 19.92 -2.93
C ALA A 330 16.69 20.36 -1.59
N ASN A 331 16.50 19.42 -0.67
CA ASN A 331 16.02 19.72 0.70
C ASN A 331 16.97 20.62 1.49
N ASN A 332 18.25 20.67 1.12
CA ASN A 332 19.24 21.57 1.69
C ASN A 332 19.87 22.40 0.57
N SER A 333 19.85 23.73 0.73
CA SER A 333 20.32 24.69 -0.27
C SER A 333 21.84 24.60 -0.56
N THR A 334 22.61 23.90 0.27
CA THR A 334 24.05 23.65 0.06
C THR A 334 24.33 22.36 -0.66
N SER A 335 23.33 21.50 -0.87
CA SER A 335 23.46 20.22 -1.58
C SER A 335 23.48 20.42 -3.08
N THR A 336 24.17 19.53 -3.79
CA THR A 336 24.28 19.57 -5.26
C THR A 336 23.30 18.59 -5.89
N ILE A 337 22.55 19.05 -6.86
CA ILE A 337 21.65 18.25 -7.70
C ILE A 337 22.44 17.84 -8.95
N TYR A 338 22.47 16.55 -9.27
CA TYR A 338 23.02 16.01 -10.52
C TYR A 338 21.88 15.43 -11.35
N TYR A 339 21.85 15.71 -12.66
CA TYR A 339 20.74 15.28 -13.50
C TYR A 339 21.14 14.94 -14.94
N THR A 340 20.30 14.16 -15.62
CA THR A 340 20.34 13.88 -17.06
C THR A 340 18.93 14.07 -17.64
N LEU A 341 18.82 14.32 -18.95
CA LEU A 341 17.55 14.49 -19.65
C LEU A 341 17.35 13.45 -20.78
N ASP A 342 18.22 12.50 -20.88
CA ASP A 342 18.26 11.44 -21.90
C ASP A 342 17.93 10.04 -21.35
N GLY A 343 17.53 9.97 -20.09
CA GLY A 343 17.21 8.72 -19.40
C GLY A 343 18.43 7.96 -18.88
N THR A 344 19.65 8.44 -19.11
CA THR A 344 20.85 7.82 -18.54
C THR A 344 20.93 8.04 -17.02
N THR A 345 21.61 7.17 -16.31
CA THR A 345 21.85 7.31 -14.87
C THR A 345 22.81 8.47 -14.61
N PRO A 346 22.41 9.51 -13.85
CA PRO A 346 23.30 10.62 -13.53
C PRO A 346 24.44 10.18 -12.61
N THR A 347 25.59 10.79 -12.82
CA THR A 347 26.81 10.63 -12.01
C THR A 347 27.27 11.98 -11.49
N ILE A 348 28.31 12.02 -10.66
CA ILE A 348 28.92 13.28 -10.20
C ILE A 348 29.58 14.10 -11.33
N ALA A 349 29.73 13.52 -12.52
CA ALA A 349 30.20 14.19 -13.74
C ALA A 349 29.07 14.74 -14.61
N SER A 350 27.81 14.44 -14.28
CA SER A 350 26.63 14.92 -14.99
C SER A 350 26.39 16.41 -14.74
N PRO A 351 25.60 17.09 -15.59
CA PRO A 351 25.11 18.45 -15.32
C PRO A 351 24.60 18.60 -13.89
N SER A 352 24.93 19.71 -13.25
CA SER A 352 24.61 19.89 -11.83
C SER A 352 24.29 21.34 -11.46
N ALA A 353 23.62 21.50 -10.33
CA ALA A 353 23.33 22.79 -9.71
C ALA A 353 23.27 22.67 -8.19
N VAL A 354 23.63 23.75 -7.47
CA VAL A 354 23.53 23.80 -6.01
C VAL A 354 22.15 24.33 -5.61
N GLY A 355 21.51 23.67 -4.67
CA GLY A 355 20.23 24.04 -4.07
C GLY A 355 19.03 23.82 -4.99
N SER A 356 18.99 24.46 -6.16
CA SER A 356 17.88 24.28 -7.09
C SER A 356 18.27 24.58 -8.54
N VAL A 357 17.50 24.04 -9.49
CA VAL A 357 17.63 24.32 -10.92
C VAL A 357 16.28 24.22 -11.61
N THR A 358 15.97 25.18 -12.47
CA THR A 358 14.78 25.15 -13.34
C THR A 358 15.15 24.68 -14.73
N LEU A 359 14.46 23.65 -15.20
CA LEU A 359 14.65 23.05 -16.50
C LEU A 359 13.45 23.36 -17.41
N SER A 360 13.73 23.68 -18.68
CA SER A 360 12.71 23.87 -19.73
C SER A 360 12.72 22.66 -20.63
N ILE A 361 11.59 21.94 -20.67
CA ILE A 361 11.43 20.70 -21.44
C ILE A 361 10.36 20.93 -22.50
N ASN A 362 10.70 20.77 -23.78
CA ASN A 362 9.83 21.05 -24.93
C ASN A 362 9.75 19.87 -25.92
N ALA A 363 10.32 18.73 -25.55
CA ALA A 363 10.27 17.48 -26.31
C ALA A 363 10.26 16.30 -25.35
N THR A 364 9.88 15.13 -25.83
CA THR A 364 9.90 13.89 -25.02
C THR A 364 11.29 13.66 -24.45
N LYS A 365 11.38 13.62 -23.11
CA LYS A 365 12.60 13.48 -22.33
C LYS A 365 12.34 12.62 -21.10
N THR A 366 13.35 11.88 -20.68
CA THR A 366 13.38 11.22 -19.38
C THR A 366 14.44 11.90 -18.52
N LEU A 367 13.96 12.57 -17.48
CA LEU A 367 14.79 13.18 -16.45
C LEU A 367 15.11 12.12 -15.39
N ASN A 368 16.42 11.92 -15.14
CA ASN A 368 16.91 11.24 -13.93
C ASN A 368 17.72 12.23 -13.11
N ALA A 369 17.51 12.28 -11.80
CA ALA A 369 18.23 13.19 -10.94
C ALA A 369 18.43 12.63 -9.52
N PHE A 370 19.55 13.00 -8.89
CA PHE A 370 19.79 12.77 -7.46
C PHE A 370 20.42 14.01 -6.81
N VAL A 371 20.31 14.08 -5.49
CA VAL A 371 20.95 15.11 -4.66
C VAL A 371 22.12 14.50 -3.93
N ARG A 372 23.24 15.21 -3.86
CA ARG A 372 24.41 14.87 -3.06
C ARG A 372 24.66 15.99 -2.04
N ASN A 373 24.70 15.65 -0.75
CA ASN A 373 25.01 16.61 0.29
C ASN A 373 26.53 16.87 0.42
N THR A 374 26.90 17.85 1.23
CA THR A 374 28.29 18.23 1.47
C THR A 374 29.11 17.14 2.17
N ALA A 375 28.47 16.20 2.85
CA ALA A 375 29.09 15.01 3.44
C ALA A 375 29.31 13.86 2.43
N GLY A 376 28.90 14.05 1.17
CA GLY A 376 29.10 13.05 0.12
C GLY A 376 28.02 11.97 0.07
N VAL A 377 26.91 12.09 0.81
CA VAL A 377 25.79 11.15 0.77
C VAL A 377 24.86 11.49 -0.40
N ASN A 378 24.43 10.49 -1.14
CA ASN A 378 23.49 10.64 -2.26
C ASN A 378 22.05 10.29 -1.84
N SER A 379 21.07 11.00 -2.43
CA SER A 379 19.67 10.57 -2.42
C SER A 379 19.47 9.35 -3.34
N THR A 380 18.28 8.75 -3.29
CA THR A 380 17.78 7.89 -4.38
C THR A 380 17.64 8.70 -5.67
N ILE A 381 17.76 8.02 -6.82
CA ILE A 381 17.51 8.65 -8.12
C ILE A 381 16.01 8.85 -8.28
N ARG A 382 15.62 10.06 -8.64
CA ARG A 382 14.27 10.42 -9.06
C ARG A 382 14.20 10.37 -10.58
N THR A 383 13.21 9.64 -11.11
CA THR A 383 12.94 9.53 -12.54
C THR A 383 11.60 10.18 -12.86
N GLU A 384 11.58 11.04 -13.89
CA GLU A 384 10.37 11.66 -14.43
C GLU A 384 10.40 11.60 -15.96
N THR A 385 9.31 11.10 -16.57
CA THR A 385 9.20 11.05 -18.03
C THR A 385 8.21 12.08 -18.52
N TYR A 386 8.65 12.97 -19.38
CA TYR A 386 7.84 13.98 -20.05
C TYR A 386 7.61 13.53 -21.49
N THR A 387 6.38 13.20 -21.84
CA THR A 387 6.00 12.75 -23.17
C THR A 387 5.27 13.87 -23.90
N PHE A 388 5.72 14.24 -25.09
CA PHE A 388 5.08 15.24 -25.91
C PHE A 388 4.44 14.60 -27.14
N GLY A 389 3.16 14.91 -27.37
CA GLY A 389 2.38 14.37 -28.48
C GLY A 389 1.07 15.11 -28.68
N THR A 390 0.30 14.66 -29.63
CA THR A 390 -1.10 15.05 -29.77
C THR A 390 -1.94 14.19 -28.83
N LEU A 391 -2.74 14.80 -27.98
CA LEU A 391 -3.67 14.06 -27.14
C LEU A 391 -4.61 13.26 -28.04
N PRO A 392 -4.68 11.93 -27.88
CA PRO A 392 -5.70 11.16 -28.55
C PRO A 392 -7.07 11.66 -28.05
N THR A 393 -7.93 12.07 -28.96
CA THR A 393 -9.32 12.33 -28.63
C THR A 393 -10.06 10.99 -28.59
N PHE A 394 -10.61 10.65 -27.44
CA PHE A 394 -11.54 9.54 -27.34
C PHE A 394 -12.90 10.09 -26.91
N THR A 395 -13.95 9.54 -27.50
CA THR A 395 -15.31 9.91 -27.14
C THR A 395 -15.85 8.88 -26.16
N VAL A 396 -16.21 9.32 -24.96
CA VAL A 396 -16.89 8.48 -23.99
C VAL A 396 -18.39 8.64 -24.19
N TYR A 397 -19.07 7.57 -24.56
CA TYR A 397 -20.53 7.55 -24.64
C TYR A 397 -21.08 7.05 -23.32
N PHE A 398 -21.79 7.93 -22.62
CA PHE A 398 -22.51 7.58 -21.40
C PHE A 398 -24.03 7.62 -21.64
N LYS A 399 -24.69 6.48 -21.53
CA LYS A 399 -26.15 6.40 -21.55
C LYS A 399 -26.66 6.53 -20.11
N LYS A 400 -27.09 7.72 -19.74
CA LYS A 400 -27.70 7.98 -18.45
C LYS A 400 -28.99 7.16 -18.28
N PRO A 401 -29.14 6.39 -17.19
CA PRO A 401 -30.42 5.75 -16.85
C PRO A 401 -31.53 6.80 -16.69
N ALA A 402 -32.76 6.44 -17.10
CA ALA A 402 -33.89 7.37 -17.10
C ALA A 402 -34.27 7.90 -15.70
N ASN A 403 -33.94 7.12 -14.64
CA ASN A 403 -34.21 7.45 -13.25
C ASN A 403 -33.14 8.32 -12.57
N TRP A 404 -32.08 8.71 -13.28
CA TRP A 404 -31.06 9.59 -12.71
C TRP A 404 -31.46 11.06 -12.88
N ASN A 405 -31.11 11.90 -11.89
CA ASN A 405 -31.34 13.36 -11.96
C ASN A 405 -30.62 14.00 -13.16
N ALA A 406 -31.08 15.19 -13.56
CA ALA A 406 -30.65 15.84 -14.80
C ALA A 406 -29.14 16.14 -14.87
N ALA A 407 -28.47 16.35 -13.73
CA ALA A 407 -27.04 16.69 -13.71
C ALA A 407 -26.21 15.44 -13.39
N VAL A 408 -25.41 15.01 -14.37
CA VAL A 408 -24.36 14.00 -14.16
C VAL A 408 -23.02 14.73 -14.16
N LYS A 409 -22.24 14.55 -13.08
CA LYS A 409 -20.86 15.06 -13.02
C LYS A 409 -19.91 13.93 -13.37
N VAL A 410 -19.04 14.16 -14.33
CA VAL A 410 -17.92 13.26 -14.66
C VAL A 410 -16.67 13.88 -14.06
N TYR A 411 -15.97 13.11 -13.22
CA TYR A 411 -14.66 13.48 -12.69
C TYR A 411 -13.60 12.73 -13.50
N TYR A 412 -12.60 13.44 -14.02
CA TYR A 412 -11.49 12.92 -14.82
C TYR A 412 -10.15 13.45 -14.30
#